data_4c7e8c5e74d60a50bbc1d3331fb972ba
#
_entry.id   4c7e8c5e74d60a50bbc1d3331fb972ba
#
_cell.length_a   1.000
_cell.length_b   1.000
_cell.length_c   1.000
_cell.angle_alpha   90.00
_cell.angle_beta   90.00
_cell.angle_gamma   90.00
#
_symmetry.space_group_name_H-M   'P 1'
#
loop_
_entity.id
_entity.type
_entity.pdbx_description
1 polymer ?
#
loop_
_entity_poly.entity_id
_entity_poly.type
_entity_poly.pdbx_seq_one_letter_code
_entity_poly.pdbx_strand_id
1 'polypeptide(L)'
;QRTELEKAMKGGTPVVSTMITNPDNDFCSVDTADANRLKAYIDNGGRENYRNLLSYVRKHIDKKIIYAPEAGKVVERIYGLIYHADPDRPDDEDKQFNSVAEYNKFLKEKGLWKDNAPAVIITGSMGEPKELIAELEKTGNVVYPVNSVQKFVENQHADSVNVSAIINMA
;
A
#
# COMPACT_ATOMS: atom_id res chain seq x y z
N GLN A 1 -6.84 26.87 7.68
CA GLN A 1 -5.98 25.70 7.92
C GLN A 1 -4.51 26.11 8.09
N ARG A 2 -3.90 26.88 7.14
CA ARG A 2 -2.49 27.33 7.23
C ARG A 2 -2.18 28.06 8.53
N THR A 3 -3.00 29.02 8.88
CA THR A 3 -2.84 29.82 10.11
C THR A 3 -2.86 28.96 11.38
N GLU A 4 -3.67 27.92 11.43
CA GLU A 4 -3.73 26.99 12.56
C GLU A 4 -2.49 26.10 12.65
N LEU A 5 -1.95 25.64 11.50
CA LEU A 5 -0.68 24.90 11.45
C LEU A 5 0.49 25.77 11.94
N GLU A 6 0.58 27.01 11.43
CA GLU A 6 1.62 27.96 11.88
C GLU A 6 1.53 28.27 13.38
N LYS A 7 0.31 28.38 13.92
CA LYS A 7 0.09 28.56 15.34
C LYS A 7 0.52 27.32 16.14
N ALA A 8 0.20 26.12 15.66
CA ALA A 8 0.60 24.88 16.30
C ALA A 8 2.15 24.74 16.33
N MET A 9 2.81 25.05 15.21
CA MET A 9 4.28 25.05 15.13
C MET A 9 4.90 26.04 16.10
N LYS A 10 4.37 27.27 16.18
CA LYS A 10 4.82 28.28 17.15
C LYS A 10 4.57 27.84 18.60
N GLY A 11 3.55 27.05 18.85
CA GLY A 11 3.26 26.43 20.14
C GLY A 11 4.12 25.21 20.48
N GLY A 12 5.09 24.85 19.61
CA GLY A 12 5.98 23.72 19.82
C GLY A 12 5.41 22.35 19.40
N THR A 13 4.27 22.33 18.72
CA THR A 13 3.72 21.07 18.17
C THR A 13 4.54 20.62 16.97
N PRO A 14 5.08 19.39 16.98
CA PRO A 14 5.76 18.85 15.81
C PRO A 14 4.80 18.73 14.62
N VAL A 15 5.18 19.26 13.48
CA VAL A 15 4.41 19.22 12.23
C VAL A 15 5.33 18.77 11.10
N VAL A 16 4.86 17.82 10.31
CA VAL A 16 5.52 17.36 9.08
C VAL A 16 4.46 17.19 8.01
N SER A 17 4.59 17.91 6.90
CA SER A 17 3.74 17.73 5.74
C SER A 17 4.18 16.50 4.94
N THR A 18 3.20 15.75 4.49
CA THR A 18 3.39 14.61 3.59
C THR A 18 2.53 14.81 2.35
N MET A 19 2.87 14.20 1.23
CA MET A 19 2.12 14.32 -0.03
C MET A 19 1.97 15.78 -0.49
N ILE A 20 3.08 16.51 -0.56
CA ILE A 20 3.09 17.93 -0.90
C ILE A 20 2.89 18.09 -2.41
N THR A 21 1.77 18.66 -2.81
CA THR A 21 1.47 19.02 -4.21
C THR A 21 1.80 20.48 -4.52
N ASN A 22 1.88 21.34 -3.48
CA ASN A 22 2.26 22.73 -3.59
C ASN A 22 3.34 23.05 -2.56
N PRO A 23 4.54 23.56 -2.97
CA PRO A 23 5.63 23.91 -2.08
C PRO A 23 5.25 24.85 -0.94
N ASP A 24 4.26 25.74 -1.17
CA ASP A 24 3.75 26.65 -0.13
C ASP A 24 3.06 25.94 1.03
N ASN A 25 2.75 24.66 0.88
CA ASN A 25 2.15 23.81 1.91
C ASN A 25 3.16 22.86 2.56
N ASP A 26 4.45 23.03 2.30
CA ASP A 26 5.49 22.26 2.98
C ASP A 26 5.79 22.83 4.37
N PHE A 27 5.09 22.30 5.35
CA PHE A 27 5.29 22.65 6.76
C PHE A 27 6.15 21.57 7.43
N CYS A 28 7.29 21.96 7.96
CA CYS A 28 8.17 21.09 8.72
C CYS A 28 8.75 21.83 9.92
N SER A 29 8.44 21.35 11.13
CA SER A 29 8.99 21.87 12.39
C SER A 29 9.86 20.88 13.13
N VAL A 30 10.15 19.73 12.53
CA VAL A 30 11.09 18.74 13.05
C VAL A 30 12.38 18.79 12.24
N ASP A 31 13.41 18.12 12.73
CA ASP A 31 14.68 18.06 12.00
C ASP A 31 14.53 17.27 10.69
N THR A 32 15.40 17.59 9.75
CA THR A 32 15.29 17.04 8.38
C THR A 32 15.44 15.52 8.34
N ALA A 33 16.27 14.94 9.20
CA ALA A 33 16.45 13.49 9.27
C ALA A 33 15.18 12.81 9.78
N ASP A 34 14.56 13.37 10.81
CA ASP A 34 13.28 12.91 11.34
C ASP A 34 12.17 13.04 10.29
N ALA A 35 12.08 14.19 9.62
CA ALA A 35 11.08 14.43 8.57
C ALA A 35 11.20 13.41 7.43
N ASN A 36 12.43 13.17 6.94
CA ASN A 36 12.68 12.20 5.88
C ASN A 36 12.30 10.78 6.31
N ARG A 37 12.58 10.42 7.55
CA ARG A 37 12.23 9.11 8.10
C ARG A 37 10.72 8.92 8.19
N LEU A 38 9.99 9.91 8.67
CA LEU A 38 8.54 9.89 8.76
C LEU A 38 7.90 9.79 7.37
N LYS A 39 8.37 10.62 6.42
CA LYS A 39 7.91 10.56 5.02
C LYS A 39 8.13 9.17 4.42
N ALA A 40 9.32 8.58 4.61
CA ALA A 40 9.63 7.25 4.08
C ALA A 40 8.68 6.15 4.59
N TYR A 41 8.28 6.17 5.86
CA TYR A 41 7.27 5.23 6.36
C TYR A 41 5.91 5.41 5.68
N ILE A 42 5.49 6.67 5.46
CA ILE A 42 4.19 6.98 4.84
C ILE A 42 4.19 6.63 3.37
N ASP A 43 5.24 7.01 2.63
CA ASP A 43 5.34 6.78 1.19
C ASP A 43 5.36 5.28 0.84
N ASN A 44 6.00 4.47 1.68
CA ASN A 44 6.00 3.02 1.50
C ASN A 44 4.73 2.34 2.03
N GLY A 45 4.01 2.96 2.96
CA GLY A 45 2.74 2.47 3.49
C GLY A 45 2.84 1.10 4.18
N GLY A 46 1.69 0.46 4.36
CA GLY A 46 1.59 -0.86 4.97
C GLY A 46 1.60 -0.85 6.50
N ARG A 47 0.99 -1.88 7.11
CA ARG A 47 0.80 -1.98 8.57
C ARG A 47 2.10 -1.86 9.36
N GLU A 48 3.16 -2.51 8.88
CA GLU A 48 4.45 -2.51 9.55
C GLU A 48 5.09 -1.11 9.53
N ASN A 49 5.07 -0.41 8.39
CA ASN A 49 5.57 0.96 8.29
C ASN A 49 4.77 1.92 9.18
N TYR A 50 3.44 1.80 9.26
CA TYR A 50 2.63 2.63 10.16
C TYR A 50 2.89 2.33 11.63
N ARG A 51 3.11 1.08 12.01
CA ARG A 51 3.56 0.72 13.37
C ARG A 51 4.91 1.34 13.69
N ASN A 52 5.86 1.25 12.77
CA ASN A 52 7.20 1.81 12.91
C ASN A 52 7.15 3.35 12.98
N LEU A 53 6.30 3.99 12.16
CA LEU A 53 6.03 5.43 12.22
C LEU A 53 5.58 5.85 13.62
N LEU A 54 4.57 5.18 14.18
CA LEU A 54 4.05 5.52 15.52
C LEU A 54 5.10 5.31 16.61
N SER A 55 5.88 4.23 16.54
CA SER A 55 6.99 3.97 17.48
C SER A 55 8.06 5.06 17.37
N TYR A 56 8.40 5.47 16.15
CA TYR A 56 9.37 6.53 15.89
C TYR A 56 8.91 7.87 16.45
N VAL A 57 7.67 8.27 16.16
CA VAL A 57 7.09 9.52 16.68
C VAL A 57 7.16 9.54 18.21
N ARG A 58 6.73 8.47 18.85
CA ARG A 58 6.70 8.40 20.32
C ARG A 58 8.09 8.48 20.95
N LYS A 59 9.10 7.89 20.32
CA LYS A 59 10.44 7.81 20.88
C LYS A 59 11.31 9.02 20.56
N HIS A 60 11.25 9.51 19.34
CA HIS A 60 12.19 10.51 18.82
C HIS A 60 11.60 11.90 18.72
N ILE A 61 10.30 12.02 18.42
CA ILE A 61 9.64 13.31 18.23
C ILE A 61 8.96 13.78 19.51
N ASP A 62 8.08 12.96 20.07
CA ASP A 62 7.29 13.28 21.26
C ASP A 62 8.12 13.37 22.53
N LYS A 63 9.20 12.59 22.59
CA LYS A 63 10.17 12.51 23.71
C LYS A 63 9.50 12.35 25.09
N LYS A 64 8.27 11.82 25.11
CA LYS A 64 7.57 11.53 26.36
C LYS A 64 8.22 10.33 27.04
N ILE A 65 8.23 10.38 28.38
CA ILE A 65 8.70 9.26 29.23
C ILE A 65 7.69 8.11 29.18
N ILE A 66 7.35 7.66 28.00
CA ILE A 66 6.50 6.50 27.76
C ILE A 66 7.37 5.48 27.04
N TYR A 67 7.38 4.25 27.57
CA TYR A 67 8.02 3.15 26.85
C TYR A 67 7.44 3.04 25.44
N ALA A 68 8.28 3.15 24.45
CA ALA A 68 7.95 2.88 23.08
C ALA A 68 8.96 1.86 22.54
N PRO A 69 8.52 0.85 21.79
CA PRO A 69 9.44 -0.07 21.14
C PRO A 69 10.32 0.70 20.15
N GLU A 70 11.49 0.14 19.85
CA GLU A 70 12.30 0.67 18.77
C GLU A 70 11.53 0.62 17.45
N ALA A 71 11.62 1.69 16.68
CA ALA A 71 11.07 1.71 15.34
C ALA A 71 11.93 0.83 14.42
N GLY A 72 11.31 -0.08 13.71
CA GLY A 72 11.96 -0.88 12.69
C GLY A 72 12.46 -0.04 11.51
N LYS A 73 13.19 -0.67 10.61
CA LYS A 73 13.59 -0.04 9.33
C LYS A 73 12.34 0.22 8.48
N VAL A 74 12.46 1.13 7.53
CA VAL A 74 11.44 1.28 6.49
C VAL A 74 11.39 0.00 5.66
N VAL A 75 10.20 -0.57 5.52
CA VAL A 75 9.94 -1.69 4.62
C VAL A 75 9.59 -1.09 3.26
N GLU A 76 10.47 -1.29 2.28
CA GLU A 76 10.25 -0.75 0.94
C GLU A 76 9.08 -1.43 0.25
N ARG A 77 8.24 -0.64 -0.39
CA ARG A 77 7.13 -1.14 -1.19
C ARG A 77 7.67 -1.76 -2.48
N ILE A 78 7.34 -3.02 -2.71
CA ILE A 78 7.65 -3.71 -3.96
C ILE A 78 6.51 -3.44 -4.94
N TYR A 79 6.86 -3.02 -6.16
CA TYR A 79 5.90 -2.77 -7.22
C TYR A 79 5.85 -3.94 -8.21
N GLY A 80 4.68 -4.14 -8.80
CA GLY A 80 4.42 -5.23 -9.74
C GLY A 80 3.97 -6.52 -9.06
N LEU A 81 3.72 -6.48 -7.74
CA LEU A 81 3.16 -7.63 -7.03
C LEU A 81 1.67 -7.76 -7.32
N ILE A 82 1.23 -9.01 -7.40
CA ILE A 82 -0.18 -9.37 -7.37
C ILE A 82 -0.57 -9.48 -5.90
N TYR A 83 -1.74 -9.01 -5.52
CA TYR A 83 -2.24 -9.10 -4.15
C TYR A 83 -3.68 -9.59 -4.12
N HIS A 84 -4.08 -10.29 -3.06
CA HIS A 84 -5.42 -10.80 -2.91
C HIS A 84 -5.76 -11.03 -1.43
N ALA A 85 -6.98 -10.69 -1.04
CA ALA A 85 -7.50 -11.06 0.27
C ALA A 85 -7.56 -12.59 0.40
N ASP A 86 -7.18 -13.12 1.56
CA ASP A 86 -7.37 -14.55 1.82
C ASP A 86 -8.86 -14.80 2.16
N PRO A 87 -9.61 -15.58 1.35
CA PRO A 87 -11.01 -15.87 1.63
C PRO A 87 -11.26 -16.51 3.01
N ASP A 88 -10.27 -17.22 3.53
CA ASP A 88 -10.34 -17.86 4.86
C ASP A 88 -10.01 -16.89 6.00
N ARG A 89 -9.42 -15.72 5.66
CA ARG A 89 -8.98 -14.68 6.61
C ARG A 89 -9.21 -13.28 6.05
N PRO A 90 -10.47 -12.90 5.86
CA PRO A 90 -10.82 -11.64 5.16
C PRO A 90 -10.37 -10.37 5.91
N ASP A 91 -10.13 -10.47 7.21
CA ASP A 91 -9.68 -9.35 8.05
C ASP A 91 -8.15 -9.22 8.15
N ASP A 92 -7.40 -10.20 7.60
CA ASP A 92 -5.96 -10.13 7.54
C ASP A 92 -5.50 -9.20 6.40
N GLU A 93 -4.22 -8.83 6.42
CA GLU A 93 -3.60 -8.14 5.28
C GLU A 93 -3.65 -9.01 4.04
N ASP A 94 -3.82 -8.38 2.88
CA ASP A 94 -3.81 -9.07 1.60
C ASP A 94 -2.49 -9.82 1.40
N LYS A 95 -2.59 -11.04 0.92
CA LYS A 95 -1.42 -11.81 0.48
C LYS A 95 -0.82 -11.18 -0.75
N GLN A 96 0.50 -11.21 -0.83
CA GLN A 96 1.26 -10.71 -1.97
C GLN A 96 1.97 -11.86 -2.66
N PHE A 97 1.99 -11.83 -3.99
CA PHE A 97 2.55 -12.89 -4.83
C PHE A 97 3.57 -12.30 -5.79
N ASN A 98 4.72 -12.96 -5.87
CA ASN A 98 5.84 -12.51 -6.71
C ASN A 98 5.76 -13.04 -8.15
N SER A 99 4.84 -13.94 -8.45
CA SER A 99 4.68 -14.48 -9.79
C SER A 99 3.23 -14.87 -10.10
N VAL A 100 2.89 -14.82 -11.38
CA VAL A 100 1.61 -15.33 -11.89
C VAL A 100 1.41 -16.81 -11.55
N ALA A 101 2.47 -17.61 -11.61
CA ALA A 101 2.38 -19.04 -11.31
C ALA A 101 2.01 -19.30 -9.84
N GLU A 102 2.62 -18.56 -8.91
CA GLU A 102 2.30 -18.64 -7.48
C GLU A 102 0.87 -18.18 -7.21
N TYR A 103 0.45 -17.09 -7.82
CA TYR A 103 -0.90 -16.59 -7.68
C TYR A 103 -1.95 -17.54 -8.27
N ASN A 104 -1.72 -18.09 -9.45
CA ASN A 104 -2.63 -19.06 -10.06
C ASN A 104 -2.76 -20.33 -9.21
N LYS A 105 -1.68 -20.75 -8.54
CA LYS A 105 -1.74 -21.85 -7.57
C LYS A 105 -2.64 -21.51 -6.40
N PHE A 106 -2.50 -20.32 -5.83
CA PHE A 106 -3.37 -19.84 -4.76
C PHE A 106 -4.84 -19.82 -5.20
N LEU A 107 -5.17 -19.27 -6.38
CA LEU A 107 -6.54 -19.26 -6.89
C LEU A 107 -7.13 -20.67 -7.03
N LYS A 108 -6.33 -21.64 -7.47
CA LYS A 108 -6.75 -23.05 -7.57
C LYS A 108 -7.01 -23.65 -6.19
N GLU A 109 -6.14 -23.41 -5.24
CA GLU A 109 -6.29 -23.88 -3.85
C GLU A 109 -7.54 -23.31 -3.16
N LYS A 110 -7.92 -22.07 -3.52
CA LYS A 110 -9.10 -21.39 -2.97
C LYS A 110 -10.38 -21.61 -3.80
N GLY A 111 -10.32 -22.37 -4.89
CA GLY A 111 -11.49 -22.62 -5.75
C GLY A 111 -11.93 -21.41 -6.58
N LEU A 112 -11.10 -20.39 -6.68
CA LEU A 112 -11.35 -19.17 -7.45
C LEU A 112 -10.90 -19.28 -8.92
N TRP A 113 -10.07 -20.26 -9.23
CA TRP A 113 -9.60 -20.51 -10.60
C TRP A 113 -10.68 -21.09 -11.48
N LYS A 114 -10.78 -20.57 -12.70
CA LYS A 114 -11.64 -21.13 -13.76
C LYS A 114 -10.85 -21.26 -15.06
N ASP A 115 -10.86 -22.44 -15.62
CA ASP A 115 -10.17 -22.71 -16.90
C ASP A 115 -10.80 -21.88 -18.03
N ASN A 116 -9.95 -21.31 -18.87
CA ASN A 116 -10.33 -20.45 -20.01
C ASN A 116 -11.14 -19.18 -19.63
N ALA A 117 -11.14 -18.81 -18.36
CA ALA A 117 -11.81 -17.58 -17.93
C ALA A 117 -11.13 -16.33 -18.51
N PRO A 118 -11.90 -15.26 -18.78
CA PRO A 118 -11.31 -13.96 -19.10
C PRO A 118 -10.45 -13.47 -17.93
N ALA A 119 -9.26 -12.97 -18.24
CA ALA A 119 -8.39 -12.39 -17.25
C ALA A 119 -8.57 -10.86 -17.19
N VAL A 120 -8.80 -10.35 -16.00
CA VAL A 120 -8.95 -8.91 -15.74
C VAL A 120 -7.85 -8.43 -14.80
N ILE A 121 -7.10 -7.41 -15.22
CA ILE A 121 -6.14 -6.74 -14.35
C ILE A 121 -6.83 -5.56 -13.69
N ILE A 122 -6.66 -5.42 -12.36
CA ILE A 122 -7.10 -4.23 -11.60
C ILE A 122 -5.87 -3.53 -11.05
N THR A 123 -5.80 -2.21 -11.23
CA THR A 123 -4.72 -1.38 -10.69
C THR A 123 -5.22 -0.02 -10.26
N GLY A 124 -4.38 0.72 -9.53
CA GLY A 124 -4.69 2.04 -9.02
C GLY A 124 -5.78 1.95 -7.96
N SER A 125 -5.49 2.32 -6.75
CA SER A 125 -6.43 2.13 -5.66
C SER A 125 -6.67 3.42 -4.91
N MET A 126 -7.88 3.94 -5.02
CA MET A 126 -8.44 4.87 -4.03
C MET A 126 -9.06 4.13 -2.83
N GLY A 127 -8.65 2.92 -2.57
CA GLY A 127 -9.14 1.99 -1.56
C GLY A 127 -8.92 0.54 -2.00
N GLU A 128 -9.22 -0.40 -1.14
CA GLU A 128 -9.12 -1.82 -1.48
C GLU A 128 -10.32 -2.22 -2.36
N PRO A 129 -10.13 -2.66 -3.60
CA PRO A 129 -11.22 -3.03 -4.50
C PRO A 129 -11.77 -4.44 -4.21
N LYS A 130 -11.83 -4.86 -2.95
CA LYS A 130 -12.20 -6.23 -2.54
C LYS A 130 -13.57 -6.65 -3.08
N GLU A 131 -14.55 -5.77 -2.97
CA GLU A 131 -15.90 -6.05 -3.46
C GLU A 131 -15.93 -6.19 -4.98
N LEU A 132 -15.19 -5.34 -5.70
CA LEU A 132 -15.11 -5.42 -7.15
C LEU A 132 -14.42 -6.70 -7.61
N ILE A 133 -13.32 -7.08 -6.95
CA ILE A 133 -12.63 -8.35 -7.21
C ILE A 133 -13.58 -9.51 -7.02
N ALA A 134 -14.25 -9.58 -5.87
CA ALA A 134 -15.17 -10.65 -5.54
C ALA A 134 -16.34 -10.75 -6.55
N GLU A 135 -16.90 -9.63 -7.01
CA GLU A 135 -17.96 -9.63 -8.01
C GLU A 135 -17.46 -10.09 -9.38
N LEU A 136 -16.27 -9.67 -9.81
CA LEU A 136 -15.69 -10.14 -11.06
C LEU A 136 -15.40 -11.65 -11.03
N GLU A 137 -14.91 -12.17 -9.92
CA GLU A 137 -14.68 -13.61 -9.74
C GLU A 137 -15.97 -14.42 -9.75
N LYS A 138 -17.03 -13.93 -9.08
CA LYS A 138 -18.36 -14.55 -9.11
C LYS A 138 -18.92 -14.62 -10.54
N THR A 139 -18.70 -13.59 -11.35
CA THR A 139 -19.13 -13.55 -12.74
C THR A 139 -18.27 -14.37 -13.71
N GLY A 140 -17.25 -15.04 -13.18
CA GLY A 140 -16.49 -16.03 -13.96
C GLY A 140 -15.18 -15.52 -14.53
N ASN A 141 -14.67 -14.41 -14.04
CA ASN A 141 -13.35 -13.90 -14.43
C ASN A 141 -12.24 -14.44 -13.52
N VAL A 142 -11.02 -14.47 -14.02
CA VAL A 142 -9.81 -14.55 -13.20
C VAL A 142 -9.26 -13.14 -13.05
N VAL A 143 -9.12 -12.67 -11.81
CA VAL A 143 -8.75 -11.29 -11.53
C VAL A 143 -7.30 -11.23 -11.04
N TYR A 144 -6.52 -10.29 -11.58
CA TYR A 144 -5.15 -10.00 -11.17
C TYR A 144 -5.07 -8.58 -10.59
N PRO A 145 -5.30 -8.41 -9.29
CA PRO A 145 -5.09 -7.13 -8.63
C PRO A 145 -3.59 -6.84 -8.52
N VAL A 146 -3.14 -5.73 -9.08
CA VAL A 146 -1.71 -5.38 -9.09
C VAL A 146 -1.50 -3.93 -8.63
N ASN A 147 -0.41 -3.70 -7.91
CA ASN A 147 -0.08 -2.37 -7.44
C ASN A 147 0.63 -1.49 -8.50
N SER A 148 1.00 -2.06 -9.63
CA SER A 148 1.53 -1.35 -10.80
C SER A 148 1.44 -2.26 -12.03
N VAL A 149 0.66 -1.87 -13.03
CA VAL A 149 0.56 -2.62 -14.29
C VAL A 149 1.89 -2.65 -15.02
N GLN A 150 2.57 -1.50 -15.10
CA GLN A 150 3.86 -1.43 -15.79
C GLN A 150 4.86 -2.42 -15.18
N LYS A 151 5.02 -2.40 -13.86
CA LYS A 151 5.95 -3.30 -13.17
C LYS A 151 5.48 -4.75 -13.19
N PHE A 152 4.19 -5.00 -13.20
CA PHE A 152 3.64 -6.32 -13.39
C PHE A 152 4.02 -6.90 -14.76
N VAL A 153 3.85 -6.12 -15.83
CA VAL A 153 4.25 -6.55 -17.20
C VAL A 153 5.76 -6.79 -17.28
N GLU A 154 6.58 -5.88 -16.73
CA GLU A 154 8.03 -6.00 -16.75
C GLU A 154 8.57 -7.20 -15.95
N ASN A 155 7.99 -7.47 -14.78
CA ASN A 155 8.55 -8.39 -13.79
C ASN A 155 7.86 -9.76 -13.74
N GLN A 156 6.60 -9.85 -14.18
CA GLN A 156 5.76 -11.05 -13.99
C GLN A 156 5.50 -11.83 -15.26
N HIS A 157 6.15 -11.45 -16.36
CA HIS A 157 5.93 -12.09 -17.67
C HIS A 157 4.44 -12.22 -17.99
N ALA A 158 3.76 -11.07 -18.04
CA ALA A 158 2.31 -11.00 -18.31
C ALA A 158 1.89 -11.67 -19.63
N ASP A 159 2.84 -11.99 -20.49
CA ASP A 159 2.65 -12.81 -21.71
C ASP A 159 1.99 -14.17 -21.43
N SER A 160 2.08 -14.66 -20.18
CA SER A 160 1.40 -15.89 -19.75
C SER A 160 -0.08 -15.68 -19.38
N VAL A 161 -0.54 -14.43 -19.36
CA VAL A 161 -1.92 -14.07 -18.98
C VAL A 161 -2.66 -13.53 -20.19
N ASN A 162 -3.72 -14.20 -20.61
CA ASN A 162 -4.59 -13.71 -21.69
C ASN A 162 -5.51 -12.61 -21.16
N VAL A 163 -4.99 -11.38 -21.08
CA VAL A 163 -5.68 -10.23 -20.52
C VAL A 163 -6.81 -9.80 -21.44
N SER A 164 -8.05 -9.82 -20.91
CA SER A 164 -9.26 -9.37 -21.60
C SER A 164 -9.59 -7.90 -21.30
N ALA A 165 -9.24 -7.43 -20.11
CA ALA A 165 -9.50 -6.05 -19.70
C ALA A 165 -8.51 -5.58 -18.62
N ILE A 166 -8.29 -4.26 -18.57
CA ILE A 166 -7.56 -3.59 -17.49
C ILE A 166 -8.48 -2.52 -16.91
N ILE A 167 -8.71 -2.59 -15.61
CA ILE A 167 -9.47 -1.60 -14.85
C ILE A 167 -8.47 -0.76 -14.05
N ASN A 168 -8.35 0.52 -14.39
CA ASN A 168 -7.55 1.48 -13.65
C ASN A 168 -8.46 2.32 -12.76
N MET A 169 -8.26 2.24 -11.44
CA MET A 169 -9.04 2.93 -10.40
C MET A 169 -8.32 4.18 -9.86
N ALA A 170 -7.33 4.71 -10.59
CA ALA A 170 -6.59 5.91 -10.20
C ALA A 170 -7.39 7.19 -10.44
#